data_558747c19d5a94d0998bec2f0bc94a97
#
_entry.id   558747c19d5a94d0998bec2f0bc94a97
#
_cell.length_a   1.000
_cell.length_b   1.000
_cell.length_c   1.000
_cell.angle_alpha   90.00
_cell.angle_beta   90.00
_cell.angle_gamma   90.00
#
_symmetry.space_group_name_H-M   'P 1'
#
loop_
_entity.id
_entity.type
_entity.pdbx_description
1 polymer ?
#
loop_
_entity_poly.entity_id
_entity_poly.type
_entity_poly.pdbx_seq_one_letter_code
_entity_poly.pdbx_strand_id
1 'polypeptide(L)'
;GIPAVAIDSVKGRGMKQLVAKAEELARPKTDRFVKNGGRPRAARCMILGIPNVGKSSLINRLAGAVKAKAADKPGVTRGAQWFRVAGGIDLLDTPGILWPKFDDERTGILLAVTGAVKDDILDTETLACKLFELLAQRAPQAIIDRYRITIPEDSDFPGYDMLEQAGRRRGFLISGGEIDTERMARILLDEYRAGK
;
A
#
# COMPACT_ATOMS: atom_id res chain seq x y z
N GLY A 1 9.88 23.63 1.03
CA GLY A 1 9.05 22.42 0.91
C GLY A 1 9.81 21.20 1.42
N ILE A 2 9.10 20.12 1.70
CA ILE A 2 9.71 18.83 2.08
C ILE A 2 10.31 18.20 0.81
N PRO A 3 11.59 17.76 0.81
CA PRO A 3 12.19 17.09 -0.33
C PRO A 3 11.46 15.78 -0.66
N ALA A 4 11.25 15.51 -1.94
CA ALA A 4 10.62 14.28 -2.41
C ALA A 4 11.53 13.58 -3.44
N VAL A 5 11.54 12.22 -3.38
CA VAL A 5 12.25 11.37 -4.34
C VAL A 5 11.29 10.27 -4.79
N ALA A 6 11.08 10.16 -6.10
CA ALA A 6 10.31 9.07 -6.66
C ALA A 6 11.13 7.77 -6.68
N ILE A 7 10.55 6.69 -6.14
CA ILE A 7 11.23 5.40 -6.02
C ILE A 7 10.34 4.25 -6.50
N ASP A 8 10.99 3.18 -6.97
CA ASP A 8 10.38 1.89 -7.25
C ASP A 8 11.20 0.81 -6.54
N SER A 9 10.68 0.30 -5.44
CA SER A 9 11.38 -0.71 -4.61
C SER A 9 11.53 -2.06 -5.32
N VAL A 10 10.62 -2.40 -6.26
CA VAL A 10 10.66 -3.65 -7.01
C VAL A 10 11.73 -3.59 -8.10
N LYS A 11 11.72 -2.54 -8.93
CA LYS A 11 12.68 -2.36 -10.04
C LYS A 11 14.00 -1.72 -9.60
N GLY A 12 14.05 -1.16 -8.37
CA GLY A 12 15.24 -0.51 -7.82
C GLY A 12 15.51 0.90 -8.35
N ARG A 13 14.53 1.52 -9.04
CA ARG A 13 14.68 2.89 -9.55
C ARG A 13 14.67 3.89 -8.39
N GLY A 14 15.47 4.95 -8.51
CA GLY A 14 15.52 6.03 -7.51
C GLY A 14 16.27 5.69 -6.21
N MET A 15 16.73 4.44 -5.99
CA MET A 15 17.39 4.04 -4.73
C MET A 15 18.65 4.85 -4.43
N LYS A 16 19.53 5.07 -5.43
CA LYS A 16 20.74 5.87 -5.25
C LYS A 16 20.43 7.34 -4.90
N GLN A 17 19.40 7.91 -5.54
CA GLN A 17 18.95 9.27 -5.28
C GLN A 17 18.38 9.41 -3.86
N LEU A 18 17.60 8.40 -3.41
CA LEU A 18 17.06 8.35 -2.05
C LEU A 18 18.18 8.34 -1.00
N VAL A 19 19.19 7.49 -1.17
CA VAL A 19 20.34 7.39 -0.27
C VAL A 19 21.10 8.71 -0.23
N ALA A 20 21.46 9.27 -1.40
CA ALA A 20 22.18 10.54 -1.49
C ALA A 20 21.40 11.68 -0.82
N LYS A 21 20.07 11.73 -1.01
CA LYS A 21 19.24 12.76 -0.39
C LYS A 21 19.12 12.60 1.12
N ALA A 22 19.05 11.37 1.62
CA ALA A 22 19.05 11.09 3.05
C ALA A 22 20.38 11.49 3.71
N GLU A 23 21.52 11.22 3.07
CA GLU A 23 22.84 11.65 3.53
C GLU A 23 22.97 13.19 3.54
N GLU A 24 22.55 13.86 2.47
CA GLU A 24 22.53 15.32 2.37
C GLU A 24 21.76 15.95 3.54
N LEU A 25 20.55 15.44 3.81
CA LEU A 25 19.70 15.95 4.90
C LEU A 25 20.26 15.65 6.29
N ALA A 26 20.98 14.53 6.46
CA ALA A 26 21.58 14.16 7.73
C ALA A 26 22.92 14.90 8.00
N ARG A 27 23.60 15.37 6.96
CA ARG A 27 24.95 15.98 7.04
C ARG A 27 25.07 17.07 8.10
N PRO A 28 24.17 18.05 8.20
CA PRO A 28 24.30 19.11 9.21
C PRO A 28 24.34 18.57 10.65
N LYS A 29 23.60 17.49 10.93
CA LYS A 29 23.58 16.85 12.26
C LYS A 29 24.83 16.02 12.50
N THR A 30 25.30 15.29 11.50
CA THR A 30 26.51 14.46 11.60
C THR A 30 27.75 15.33 11.75
N ASP A 31 27.87 16.41 10.99
CA ASP A 31 29.00 17.36 11.06
C ASP A 31 29.04 18.08 12.41
N ARG A 32 27.89 18.51 12.92
CA ARG A 32 27.81 19.13 14.26
C ARG A 32 28.22 18.14 15.36
N PHE A 33 27.85 16.86 15.24
CA PHE A 33 28.23 15.83 16.20
C PHE A 33 29.75 15.59 16.20
N VAL A 34 30.37 15.55 15.02
CA VAL A 34 31.82 15.39 14.88
C VAL A 34 32.56 16.63 15.40
N LYS A 35 32.10 17.85 15.10
CA LYS A 35 32.69 19.11 15.61
C LYS A 35 32.65 19.18 17.14
N ASN A 36 31.68 18.52 17.79
CA ASN A 36 31.58 18.43 19.25
C ASN A 36 32.35 17.25 19.85
N GLY A 37 33.34 16.70 19.12
CA GLY A 37 34.20 15.61 19.60
C GLY A 37 33.63 14.19 19.44
N GLY A 38 32.46 14.05 18.78
CA GLY A 38 31.87 12.73 18.48
C GLY A 38 32.63 12.02 17.34
N ARG A 39 32.62 10.69 17.35
CA ARG A 39 33.16 9.89 16.23
C ARG A 39 32.20 9.93 15.03
N PRO A 40 32.73 9.93 13.79
CA PRO A 40 31.89 9.79 12.59
C PRO A 40 30.96 8.59 12.69
N ARG A 41 29.68 8.77 12.39
CA ARG A 41 28.67 7.72 12.43
C ARG A 41 27.75 7.77 11.23
N ALA A 42 27.14 6.63 10.92
CA ALA A 42 26.13 6.54 9.89
C ALA A 42 24.94 7.50 10.16
N ALA A 43 24.35 8.03 9.11
CA ALA A 43 23.12 8.80 9.21
C ALA A 43 21.98 7.86 9.67
N ARG A 44 21.28 8.25 10.72
CA ARG A 44 20.13 7.48 11.23
C ARG A 44 18.84 7.99 10.63
N CYS A 45 18.16 7.11 9.91
CA CYS A 45 16.89 7.38 9.26
C CYS A 45 15.82 6.43 9.79
N MET A 46 14.59 6.91 9.91
CA MET A 46 13.42 6.12 10.30
C MET A 46 12.48 6.00 9.11
N ILE A 47 11.93 4.80 8.88
CA ILE A 47 10.91 4.57 7.88
C ILE A 47 9.55 4.55 8.57
N LEU A 48 8.70 5.50 8.19
CA LEU A 48 7.33 5.63 8.68
C LEU A 48 6.34 5.35 7.56
N GLY A 49 5.20 4.78 7.90
CA GLY A 49 4.09 4.57 6.98
C GLY A 49 3.10 3.55 7.53
N ILE A 50 1.91 3.55 6.94
CA ILE A 50 0.85 2.60 7.26
C ILE A 50 1.28 1.16 6.93
N PRO A 51 0.58 0.12 7.43
CA PRO A 51 0.87 -1.26 7.07
C PRO A 51 0.78 -1.50 5.56
N ASN A 52 1.49 -2.49 5.05
CA ASN A 52 1.45 -3.01 3.68
C ASN A 52 1.80 -2.04 2.53
N VAL A 53 2.32 -0.84 2.80
CA VAL A 53 2.75 0.12 1.76
C VAL A 53 4.14 -0.15 1.18
N GLY A 54 4.76 -1.27 1.51
CA GLY A 54 6.07 -1.66 0.96
C GLY A 54 7.29 -1.20 1.77
N LYS A 55 7.15 -0.82 3.05
CA LYS A 55 8.29 -0.44 3.92
C LYS A 55 9.38 -1.52 3.95
N SER A 56 9.00 -2.75 4.24
CA SER A 56 9.95 -3.88 4.30
C SER A 56 10.57 -4.19 2.93
N SER A 57 9.83 -4.02 1.84
CA SER A 57 10.36 -4.15 0.47
C SER A 57 11.42 -3.09 0.18
N LEU A 58 11.20 -1.85 0.60
CA LEU A 58 12.17 -0.77 0.49
C LEU A 58 13.45 -1.08 1.30
N ILE A 59 13.29 -1.52 2.55
CA ILE A 59 14.42 -1.90 3.42
C ILE A 59 15.22 -3.03 2.80
N ASN A 60 14.56 -4.10 2.34
CA ASN A 60 15.21 -5.22 1.68
C ASN A 60 16.01 -4.78 0.45
N ARG A 61 15.44 -3.90 -0.36
CA ARG A 61 16.12 -3.35 -1.55
C ARG A 61 17.35 -2.53 -1.16
N LEU A 62 17.25 -1.69 -0.15
CA LEU A 62 18.35 -0.84 0.31
C LEU A 62 19.43 -1.65 1.03
N ALA A 63 19.07 -2.67 1.79
CA ALA A 63 20.02 -3.53 2.52
C ALA A 63 20.77 -4.53 1.61
N GLY A 64 20.36 -4.66 0.34
CA GLY A 64 21.01 -5.58 -0.62
C GLY A 64 20.91 -7.07 -0.28
N ALA A 65 20.15 -7.42 0.74
CA ALA A 65 19.89 -8.79 1.16
C ALA A 65 18.47 -8.90 1.71
N VAL A 66 17.86 -10.08 1.61
CA VAL A 66 16.54 -10.37 2.20
C VAL A 66 16.71 -10.48 3.72
N LYS A 67 16.83 -9.35 4.41
CA LYS A 67 16.98 -9.26 5.87
C LYS A 67 15.67 -8.98 6.59
N ALA A 68 14.75 -8.25 5.95
CA ALA A 68 13.39 -8.08 6.45
C ALA A 68 12.48 -9.08 5.73
N LYS A 69 11.78 -9.93 6.47
CA LYS A 69 10.73 -10.77 5.87
C LYS A 69 9.63 -9.88 5.36
N ALA A 70 9.66 -9.56 4.06
CA ALA A 70 8.49 -9.01 3.40
C ALA A 70 7.45 -10.14 3.37
N ALA A 71 6.42 -10.03 4.18
CA ALA A 71 5.26 -10.89 4.10
C ALA A 71 4.07 -10.00 3.75
N ASP A 72 3.21 -10.48 2.88
CA ASP A 72 2.00 -9.77 2.44
C ASP A 72 0.91 -9.68 3.53
N LYS A 73 1.28 -9.95 4.79
CA LYS A 73 0.35 -9.94 5.92
C LYS A 73 0.53 -8.69 6.77
N PRO A 74 -0.55 -8.00 7.14
CA PRO A 74 -0.53 -6.89 8.10
C PRO A 74 0.15 -7.28 9.41
N GLY A 75 1.02 -6.42 9.96
CA GLY A 75 1.62 -6.62 11.28
C GLY A 75 2.84 -7.55 11.33
N VAL A 76 3.55 -7.74 10.23
CA VAL A 76 4.76 -8.61 10.18
C VAL A 76 5.93 -8.05 10.98
N THR A 77 6.14 -6.74 10.97
CA THR A 77 7.17 -6.09 11.80
C THR A 77 6.64 -5.94 13.22
N ARG A 78 7.10 -6.80 14.13
CA ARG A 78 6.63 -6.84 15.53
C ARG A 78 7.37 -5.88 16.47
N GLY A 79 8.48 -5.27 16.02
CA GLY A 79 9.28 -4.35 16.82
C GLY A 79 10.23 -3.52 15.97
N ALA A 80 10.75 -2.43 16.51
CA ALA A 80 11.70 -1.56 15.83
C ALA A 80 13.05 -2.30 15.64
N GLN A 81 13.55 -2.34 14.41
CA GLN A 81 14.81 -3.00 14.05
C GLN A 81 15.71 -2.06 13.26
N TRP A 82 17.02 -2.09 13.58
CA TRP A 82 18.03 -1.34 12.85
C TRP A 82 18.65 -2.18 11.74
N PHE A 83 18.73 -1.61 10.55
CA PHE A 83 19.37 -2.19 9.38
C PHE A 83 20.44 -1.27 8.86
N ARG A 84 21.66 -1.78 8.72
CA ARG A 84 22.73 -1.05 8.04
C ARG A 84 22.58 -1.16 6.53
N VAL A 85 22.59 -0.02 5.86
CA VAL A 85 22.45 0.10 4.41
C VAL A 85 23.78 0.54 3.81
N ALA A 86 24.07 0.11 2.58
CA ALA A 86 25.19 0.62 1.82
C ALA A 86 25.04 2.15 1.66
N GLY A 87 26.17 2.89 1.79
CA GLY A 87 26.15 4.36 1.70
C GLY A 87 26.16 5.05 3.08
N GLY A 88 26.42 4.35 4.17
CA GLY A 88 26.58 4.98 5.49
C GLY A 88 25.27 5.41 6.16
N ILE A 89 24.17 4.73 5.89
CA ILE A 89 22.87 4.95 6.51
C ILE A 89 22.51 3.77 7.41
N ASP A 90 22.05 4.05 8.62
CA ASP A 90 21.36 3.09 9.50
C ASP A 90 19.85 3.40 9.41
N LEU A 91 19.07 2.42 8.95
CA LEU A 91 17.62 2.50 8.84
C LEU A 91 16.95 1.85 10.05
N LEU A 92 15.99 2.54 10.64
CA LEU A 92 15.07 2.00 11.63
C LEU A 92 13.77 1.61 10.94
N ASP A 93 13.47 0.31 10.89
CA ASP A 93 12.16 -0.17 10.52
C ASP A 93 11.22 -0.07 11.73
N THR A 94 10.05 0.45 11.49
CA THR A 94 8.99 0.54 12.49
C THR A 94 7.78 -0.27 12.04
N PRO A 95 7.03 -0.88 12.98
CA PRO A 95 5.72 -1.43 12.66
C PRO A 95 4.87 -0.40 11.93
N GLY A 96 4.05 -0.85 10.98
CA GLY A 96 3.06 0.03 10.36
C GLY A 96 2.16 0.64 11.41
N ILE A 97 2.06 1.95 11.42
CA ILE A 97 1.23 2.68 12.40
C ILE A 97 -0.09 3.02 11.74
N LEU A 98 -1.17 2.55 12.33
CA LEU A 98 -2.54 2.96 12.03
C LEU A 98 -3.15 3.57 13.29
N TRP A 99 -4.01 4.55 13.11
CA TRP A 99 -4.84 5.05 14.21
C TRP A 99 -5.81 3.96 14.67
N PRO A 100 -6.05 3.82 15.98
CA PRO A 100 -6.96 2.80 16.51
C PRO A 100 -8.42 3.01 16.09
N LYS A 101 -8.77 4.25 15.74
CA LYS A 101 -10.12 4.65 15.32
C LYS A 101 -9.99 5.67 14.19
N PHE A 102 -10.76 5.47 13.13
CA PHE A 102 -10.89 6.45 12.04
C PHE A 102 -12.08 7.34 12.34
N ASP A 103 -11.88 8.66 12.28
CA ASP A 103 -12.92 9.65 12.50
C ASP A 103 -13.84 9.78 11.27
N ASP A 104 -13.41 9.23 10.13
CA ASP A 104 -14.10 9.28 8.84
C ASP A 104 -14.18 7.87 8.23
N GLU A 105 -15.41 7.42 7.95
CA GLU A 105 -15.72 6.14 7.31
C GLU A 105 -15.00 6.00 5.95
N ARG A 106 -14.94 7.08 5.18
CA ARG A 106 -14.28 7.10 3.86
C ARG A 106 -12.79 6.76 3.97
N THR A 107 -12.10 7.28 4.98
CA THR A 107 -10.71 6.95 5.25
C THR A 107 -10.56 5.47 5.60
N GLY A 108 -11.47 4.92 6.40
CA GLY A 108 -11.52 3.48 6.72
C GLY A 108 -11.65 2.61 5.46
N ILE A 109 -12.57 2.94 4.57
CA ILE A 109 -12.78 2.25 3.30
C ILE A 109 -11.51 2.32 2.43
N LEU A 110 -10.90 3.50 2.26
CA LEU A 110 -9.68 3.66 1.47
C LEU A 110 -8.51 2.83 1.99
N LEU A 111 -8.36 2.74 3.31
CA LEU A 111 -7.33 1.90 3.94
C LEU A 111 -7.61 0.41 3.77
N ALA A 112 -8.88 0.00 3.83
CA ALA A 112 -9.28 -1.38 3.64
C ALA A 112 -9.09 -1.82 2.17
N VAL A 113 -9.54 -1.04 1.19
CA VAL A 113 -9.36 -1.39 -0.24
C VAL A 113 -7.89 -1.48 -0.63
N THR A 114 -7.00 -0.69 0.00
CA THR A 114 -5.55 -0.78 -0.23
C THR A 114 -4.86 -1.92 0.55
N GLY A 115 -5.60 -2.67 1.38
CA GLY A 115 -5.05 -3.75 2.21
C GLY A 115 -4.22 -3.28 3.40
N ALA A 116 -4.33 -2.00 3.79
CA ALA A 116 -3.64 -1.47 4.97
C ALA A 116 -4.29 -1.95 6.28
N VAL A 117 -5.55 -2.32 6.24
CA VAL A 117 -6.33 -2.93 7.32
C VAL A 117 -6.64 -4.38 6.94
N LYS A 118 -6.85 -5.25 7.92
CA LYS A 118 -7.26 -6.64 7.66
C LYS A 118 -8.67 -6.67 7.07
N ASP A 119 -8.88 -7.54 6.10
CA ASP A 119 -10.17 -7.73 5.44
C ASP A 119 -11.27 -8.26 6.41
N ASP A 120 -10.88 -8.83 7.56
CA ASP A 120 -11.81 -9.33 8.60
C ASP A 120 -12.68 -8.24 9.25
N ILE A 121 -12.43 -6.96 8.97
CA ILE A 121 -13.13 -5.82 9.61
C ILE A 121 -14.36 -5.39 8.81
N LEU A 122 -14.37 -5.62 7.52
CA LEU A 122 -15.48 -5.30 6.62
C LEU A 122 -15.81 -6.51 5.77
N ASP A 123 -17.10 -6.69 5.48
CA ASP A 123 -17.53 -7.67 4.51
C ASP A 123 -16.89 -7.40 3.13
N THR A 124 -16.32 -8.45 2.54
CA THR A 124 -15.55 -8.36 1.28
C THR A 124 -16.38 -7.83 0.12
N GLU A 125 -17.66 -8.22 0.04
CA GLU A 125 -18.57 -7.74 -1.02
C GLU A 125 -18.91 -6.27 -0.82
N THR A 126 -19.24 -5.86 0.40
CA THR A 126 -19.48 -4.45 0.73
C THR A 126 -18.27 -3.59 0.39
N LEU A 127 -17.05 -4.04 0.71
CA LEU A 127 -15.83 -3.32 0.39
C LEU A 127 -15.61 -3.22 -1.13
N ALA A 128 -15.88 -4.28 -1.87
CA ALA A 128 -15.79 -4.30 -3.33
C ALA A 128 -16.83 -3.38 -3.99
N CYS A 129 -18.06 -3.34 -3.49
CA CYS A 129 -19.09 -2.41 -3.94
C CYS A 129 -18.63 -0.96 -3.77
N LYS A 130 -18.12 -0.61 -2.58
CA LYS A 130 -17.58 0.73 -2.32
C LYS A 130 -16.38 1.07 -3.22
N LEU A 131 -15.53 0.09 -3.52
CA LEU A 131 -14.44 0.29 -4.46
C LEU A 131 -14.96 0.59 -5.88
N PHE A 132 -15.95 -0.14 -6.38
CA PHE A 132 -16.56 0.16 -7.67
C PHE A 132 -17.18 1.55 -7.70
N GLU A 133 -17.92 1.97 -6.67
CA GLU A 133 -18.49 3.32 -6.56
C GLU A 133 -17.38 4.40 -6.62
N LEU A 134 -16.28 4.21 -5.89
CA LEU A 134 -15.14 5.13 -5.91
C LEU A 134 -14.46 5.19 -7.28
N LEU A 135 -14.29 4.05 -7.93
CA LEU A 135 -13.67 3.97 -9.25
C LEU A 135 -14.58 4.54 -10.34
N ALA A 136 -15.89 4.33 -10.25
CA ALA A 136 -16.88 4.92 -11.16
C ALA A 136 -16.81 6.46 -11.16
N GLN A 137 -16.56 7.06 -9.99
CA GLN A 137 -16.40 8.51 -9.88
C GLN A 137 -15.05 9.03 -10.40
N ARG A 138 -13.96 8.25 -10.26
CA ARG A 138 -12.59 8.71 -10.52
C ARG A 138 -12.00 8.25 -11.84
N ALA A 139 -12.36 7.06 -12.28
CA ALA A 139 -11.79 6.40 -13.44
C ALA A 139 -12.84 5.51 -14.15
N PRO A 140 -14.01 6.06 -14.55
CA PRO A 140 -15.13 5.28 -15.10
C PRO A 140 -14.70 4.45 -16.32
N GLN A 141 -13.93 5.02 -17.22
CA GLN A 141 -13.50 4.32 -18.42
C GLN A 141 -12.62 3.10 -18.12
N ALA A 142 -11.77 3.18 -17.10
CA ALA A 142 -10.89 2.07 -16.70
C ALA A 142 -11.69 0.83 -16.25
N ILE A 143 -12.76 1.01 -15.48
CA ILE A 143 -13.60 -0.12 -15.03
C ILE A 143 -14.49 -0.64 -16.16
N ILE A 144 -15.01 0.22 -17.02
CA ILE A 144 -15.78 -0.17 -18.19
C ILE A 144 -14.93 -1.05 -19.11
N ASP A 145 -13.74 -0.60 -19.46
CA ASP A 145 -12.83 -1.33 -20.35
C ASP A 145 -12.37 -2.66 -19.77
N ARG A 146 -12.08 -2.68 -18.45
CA ARG A 146 -11.54 -3.88 -17.80
C ARG A 146 -12.59 -4.94 -17.52
N TYR A 147 -13.74 -4.54 -16.99
CA TYR A 147 -14.77 -5.48 -16.52
C TYR A 147 -15.92 -5.64 -17.52
N ARG A 148 -15.95 -4.85 -18.62
CA ARG A 148 -16.99 -4.87 -19.64
C ARG A 148 -18.38 -4.66 -19.06
N ILE A 149 -18.48 -3.72 -18.12
CA ILE A 149 -19.71 -3.35 -17.41
C ILE A 149 -20.20 -1.99 -17.87
N THR A 150 -21.43 -1.68 -17.50
CA THR A 150 -22.02 -0.33 -17.58
C THR A 150 -22.14 0.24 -16.17
N ILE A 151 -21.94 1.54 -16.03
CA ILE A 151 -22.15 2.22 -14.74
C ILE A 151 -23.64 2.54 -14.64
N PRO A 152 -24.36 2.04 -13.61
CA PRO A 152 -25.77 2.34 -13.45
C PRO A 152 -25.96 3.83 -13.08
N GLU A 153 -26.89 4.51 -13.74
CA GLU A 153 -27.21 5.92 -13.48
C GLU A 153 -28.32 6.07 -12.43
N ASP A 154 -29.32 5.13 -12.46
CA ASP A 154 -30.51 5.16 -11.63
C ASP A 154 -30.62 3.88 -10.76
N SER A 155 -29.59 3.58 -9.98
CA SER A 155 -29.59 2.42 -9.08
C SER A 155 -29.45 2.83 -7.62
N ASP A 156 -30.23 2.19 -6.74
CA ASP A 156 -30.09 2.32 -5.30
C ASP A 156 -28.79 1.64 -4.77
N PHE A 157 -28.28 0.67 -5.54
CA PHE A 157 -27.13 -0.14 -5.17
C PHE A 157 -26.09 -0.26 -6.30
N PRO A 158 -25.55 0.88 -6.83
CA PRO A 158 -24.72 0.88 -8.04
C PRO A 158 -23.46 0.03 -7.90
N GLY A 159 -22.87 -0.03 -6.73
CA GLY A 159 -21.69 -0.86 -6.46
C GLY A 159 -21.98 -2.36 -6.61
N TYR A 160 -23.10 -2.81 -6.11
CA TYR A 160 -23.53 -4.22 -6.21
C TYR A 160 -23.87 -4.59 -7.65
N ASP A 161 -24.61 -3.73 -8.37
CA ASP A 161 -24.95 -3.96 -9.77
C ASP A 161 -23.70 -4.09 -10.64
N MET A 162 -22.70 -3.24 -10.41
CA MET A 162 -21.41 -3.35 -11.11
C MET A 162 -20.68 -4.62 -10.76
N LEU A 163 -20.71 -5.06 -9.49
CA LEU A 163 -20.09 -6.30 -9.03
C LEU A 163 -20.74 -7.52 -9.69
N GLU A 164 -22.07 -7.56 -9.72
CA GLU A 164 -22.84 -8.63 -10.37
C GLU A 164 -22.56 -8.69 -11.88
N GLN A 165 -22.61 -7.54 -12.56
CA GLN A 165 -22.27 -7.45 -13.99
C GLN A 165 -20.85 -8.00 -14.26
N ALA A 166 -19.86 -7.60 -13.46
CA ALA A 166 -18.48 -8.04 -13.62
C ALA A 166 -18.34 -9.56 -13.41
N GLY A 167 -19.00 -10.11 -12.38
CA GLY A 167 -19.05 -11.55 -12.12
C GLY A 167 -19.70 -12.32 -13.28
N ARG A 168 -20.80 -11.83 -13.79
CA ARG A 168 -21.51 -12.39 -14.96
C ARG A 168 -20.64 -12.41 -16.20
N ARG A 169 -19.93 -11.32 -16.49
CA ARG A 169 -19.02 -11.20 -17.64
C ARG A 169 -17.83 -12.17 -17.54
N ARG A 170 -17.39 -12.49 -16.35
CA ARG A 170 -16.32 -13.47 -16.10
C ARG A 170 -16.82 -14.91 -15.96
N GLY A 171 -18.12 -15.14 -16.03
CA GLY A 171 -18.71 -16.48 -15.92
C GLY A 171 -18.60 -17.06 -14.51
N PHE A 172 -18.57 -16.22 -13.47
CA PHE A 172 -18.53 -16.67 -12.09
C PHE A 172 -19.93 -17.02 -11.62
N LEU A 173 -20.27 -18.29 -11.74
CA LEU A 173 -21.57 -18.84 -11.38
C LEU A 173 -21.43 -19.83 -10.22
N ILE A 174 -22.38 -19.81 -9.32
CA ILE A 174 -22.58 -20.82 -8.29
C ILE A 174 -23.69 -21.81 -8.70
N SER A 175 -23.89 -22.83 -7.89
CA SER A 175 -24.97 -23.80 -8.08
C SER A 175 -26.32 -23.08 -8.09
N GLY A 176 -27.14 -23.32 -9.12
CA GLY A 176 -28.40 -22.59 -9.32
C GLY A 176 -28.35 -21.47 -10.34
N GLY A 177 -27.18 -21.13 -10.88
CA GLY A 177 -27.01 -20.11 -11.93
C GLY A 177 -26.93 -18.66 -11.42
N GLU A 178 -26.87 -18.49 -10.11
CA GLU A 178 -26.61 -17.19 -9.49
C GLU A 178 -25.14 -16.76 -9.66
N ILE A 179 -24.88 -15.46 -9.58
CA ILE A 179 -23.52 -14.92 -9.71
C ILE A 179 -22.76 -15.08 -8.40
N ASP A 180 -21.52 -15.59 -8.48
CA ASP A 180 -20.56 -15.66 -7.37
C ASP A 180 -19.94 -14.27 -7.15
N THR A 181 -20.70 -13.39 -6.51
CA THR A 181 -20.30 -12.02 -6.20
C THR A 181 -19.16 -11.97 -5.21
N GLU A 182 -19.10 -12.90 -4.25
CA GLU A 182 -17.99 -12.98 -3.28
C GLU A 182 -16.66 -13.29 -3.97
N ARG A 183 -16.64 -14.20 -4.92
CA ARG A 183 -15.45 -14.49 -5.74
C ARG A 183 -15.05 -13.28 -6.58
N MET A 184 -16.01 -12.57 -7.18
CA MET A 184 -15.74 -11.39 -7.96
C MET A 184 -15.17 -10.26 -7.08
N ALA A 185 -15.71 -10.08 -5.88
CA ALA A 185 -15.25 -9.10 -4.91
C ALA A 185 -13.78 -9.30 -4.52
N ARG A 186 -13.40 -10.54 -4.19
CA ARG A 186 -11.99 -10.88 -3.89
C ARG A 186 -11.07 -10.55 -5.07
N ILE A 187 -11.46 -10.91 -6.27
CA ILE A 187 -10.67 -10.65 -7.48
C ILE A 187 -10.54 -9.16 -7.76
N LEU A 188 -11.61 -8.38 -7.60
CA LEU A 188 -11.59 -6.93 -7.77
C LEU A 188 -10.58 -6.27 -6.81
N LEU A 189 -10.62 -6.64 -5.53
CA LEU A 189 -9.71 -6.12 -4.52
C LEU A 189 -8.25 -6.51 -4.80
N ASP A 190 -8.01 -7.76 -5.19
CA ASP A 190 -6.67 -8.25 -5.53
C ASP A 190 -6.10 -7.54 -6.76
N GLU A 191 -6.91 -7.36 -7.80
CA GLU A 191 -6.51 -6.65 -9.01
C GLU A 191 -6.19 -5.17 -8.71
N TYR A 192 -7.03 -4.50 -7.92
CA TYR A 192 -6.79 -3.13 -7.49
C TYR A 192 -5.48 -2.99 -6.69
N ARG A 193 -5.26 -3.88 -5.72
CA ARG A 193 -4.03 -3.91 -4.91
C ARG A 193 -2.78 -4.23 -5.73
N ALA A 194 -2.93 -4.98 -6.81
CA ALA A 194 -1.86 -5.28 -7.77
C ALA A 194 -1.62 -4.15 -8.80
N GLY A 195 -2.40 -3.07 -8.77
CA GLY A 195 -2.28 -1.94 -9.71
C GLY A 195 -2.70 -2.30 -11.14
N LYS A 196 -3.68 -3.15 -11.29
CA LYS A 196 -4.18 -3.66 -12.58
C LYS A 196 -5.47 -2.98 -12.99
#